data_40b93fa81d864fe63350e1baa6ceeda5
#
_entry.id   40b93fa81d864fe63350e1baa6ceeda5
#
_cell.length_a   1.000
_cell.length_b   1.000
_cell.length_c   1.000
_cell.angle_alpha   90.00
_cell.angle_beta   90.00
_cell.angle_gamma   90.00
#
_symmetry.space_group_name_H-M   'P 1'
#
loop_
_entity.id
_entity.type
_entity.pdbx_description
1 polymer ?
#
loop_
_entity_poly.entity_id
_entity_poly.type
_entity_poly.pdbx_seq_one_letter_code
_entity_poly.pdbx_strand_id
1 'polypeptide(L)'
;MLLKRKNINFNHFAKFCNTSALAKIFDFYSVFEGFESLDSLNFEEDVFENIEYLLLKNYLHIKDYFKLDETASYALSLLAKNNRKRFSINRKIQHFKALSTLKYLLRAGIIKLEHSKEAKRIKDKRQKLKKKLRSYVIQDKIIFANHFTRFFFYFLKPNEKLILQNRYEEVLGLIKEKFELYQSFCFEQLSRELLEKKFQVSGVQSYWDKNLELDLYYKDDEISFIGEVKF
;
A
#
# COMPACT_ATOMS: atom_id res chain seq x y z
N MET A 1 10.71 -19.16 -7.51
CA MET A 1 10.76 -18.99 -6.04
C MET A 1 10.24 -17.61 -5.75
N LEU A 2 8.96 -17.48 -5.34
CA LEU A 2 8.34 -16.19 -5.07
C LEU A 2 8.92 -15.68 -3.75
N LEU A 3 9.55 -14.54 -3.81
CA LEU A 3 10.30 -13.92 -2.73
C LEU A 3 9.39 -13.65 -1.52
N LYS A 4 9.67 -14.35 -0.43
CA LYS A 4 9.21 -13.93 0.90
C LYS A 4 10.00 -12.68 1.28
N ARG A 5 9.54 -11.52 0.82
CA ARG A 5 10.07 -10.23 1.25
C ARG A 5 9.80 -10.11 2.74
N LYS A 6 10.82 -9.94 3.56
CA LYS A 6 10.65 -9.59 4.97
C LYS A 6 10.12 -8.15 5.00
N ASN A 7 8.88 -7.98 5.43
CA ASN A 7 8.43 -6.65 5.84
C ASN A 7 9.30 -6.22 7.02
N ILE A 8 9.92 -5.08 6.88
CA ILE A 8 10.76 -4.49 7.91
C ILE A 8 9.93 -3.38 8.55
N ASN A 9 9.65 -3.48 9.84
CA ASN A 9 8.96 -2.41 10.55
C ASN A 9 9.83 -1.15 10.60
N PHE A 10 9.21 0.01 10.85
CA PHE A 10 9.87 1.31 10.84
C PHE A 10 11.08 1.38 11.77
N ASN A 11 10.99 0.85 12.99
CA ASN A 11 12.10 0.86 13.94
C ASN A 11 13.30 0.03 13.45
N HIS A 12 13.05 -1.06 12.73
CA HIS A 12 14.11 -1.87 12.17
C HIS A 12 14.74 -1.17 10.96
N PHE A 13 13.93 -0.57 10.10
CA PHE A 13 14.40 0.24 8.97
C PHE A 13 15.24 1.43 9.44
N ALA A 14 14.80 2.13 10.50
CA ALA A 14 15.52 3.26 11.06
C ALA A 14 16.95 2.93 11.54
N LYS A 15 17.21 1.66 11.90
CA LYS A 15 18.57 1.21 12.28
C LYS A 15 19.55 1.17 11.12
N PHE A 16 19.07 1.08 9.88
CA PHE A 16 19.90 1.18 8.69
C PHE A 16 20.23 2.63 8.34
N CYS A 17 19.44 3.59 8.84
CA CYS A 17 19.63 5.00 8.51
C CYS A 17 20.68 5.63 9.40
N ASN A 18 21.71 6.24 8.79
CA ASN A 18 22.75 6.97 9.52
C ASN A 18 22.29 8.40 9.91
N THR A 19 21.00 8.57 10.21
CA THR A 19 20.42 9.85 10.57
C THR A 19 19.39 9.68 11.69
N SER A 20 19.25 10.68 12.53
CA SER A 20 18.21 10.77 13.56
C SER A 20 17.01 11.63 13.13
N ALA A 21 17.06 12.22 11.93
CA ALA A 21 15.98 13.06 11.40
C ALA A 21 14.78 12.18 10.98
N LEU A 22 13.75 12.10 11.82
CA LEU A 22 12.59 11.23 11.61
C LEU A 22 11.88 11.47 10.28
N ALA A 23 11.77 12.73 9.83
CA ALA A 23 11.18 13.04 8.52
C ALA A 23 11.96 12.37 7.40
N LYS A 24 13.29 12.49 7.38
CA LYS A 24 14.15 11.85 6.39
C LYS A 24 14.04 10.32 6.44
N ILE A 25 14.04 9.73 7.63
CA ILE A 25 13.83 8.28 7.79
C ILE A 25 12.50 7.86 7.21
N PHE A 26 11.44 8.65 7.43
CA PHE A 26 10.10 8.35 6.90
C PHE A 26 10.05 8.48 5.38
N ASP A 27 10.71 9.46 4.78
CA ASP A 27 10.82 9.58 3.33
C ASP A 27 11.41 8.31 2.71
N PHE A 28 12.55 7.87 3.22
CA PHE A 28 13.19 6.63 2.76
C PHE A 28 12.35 5.39 3.04
N TYR A 29 11.74 5.29 4.21
CA TYR A 29 10.87 4.17 4.57
C TYR A 29 9.68 4.05 3.62
N SER A 30 9.04 5.17 3.30
CA SER A 30 7.86 5.20 2.41
C SER A 30 8.17 4.72 0.98
N VAL A 31 9.42 4.79 0.56
CA VAL A 31 9.87 4.36 -0.78
C VAL A 31 10.51 2.98 -0.75
N PHE A 32 11.43 2.75 0.20
CA PHE A 32 12.37 1.63 0.15
C PHE A 32 12.05 0.49 1.13
N GLU A 33 10.99 0.60 1.96
CA GLU A 33 10.58 -0.54 2.79
C GLU A 33 10.19 -1.72 1.90
N GLY A 34 10.90 -2.83 2.05
CA GLY A 34 10.80 -4.02 1.20
C GLY A 34 11.67 -4.00 -0.06
N PHE A 35 12.51 -2.98 -0.26
CA PHE A 35 13.58 -2.99 -1.26
C PHE A 35 14.70 -3.94 -0.83
N GLU A 36 15.27 -4.68 -1.79
CA GLU A 36 16.20 -5.78 -1.48
C GLU A 36 17.57 -5.27 -1.03
N SER A 37 18.03 -4.16 -1.61
CA SER A 37 19.39 -3.63 -1.40
C SER A 37 19.38 -2.38 -0.52
N LEU A 38 18.95 -2.50 0.74
CA LEU A 38 18.94 -1.36 1.67
C LEU A 38 20.35 -0.80 1.93
N ASP A 39 21.37 -1.64 1.88
CA ASP A 39 22.77 -1.24 2.07
C ASP A 39 23.30 -0.32 0.96
N SER A 40 22.60 -0.24 -0.18
CA SER A 40 22.95 0.66 -1.28
C SER A 40 22.34 2.07 -1.14
N LEU A 41 21.53 2.32 -0.11
CA LEU A 41 20.93 3.62 0.15
C LEU A 41 21.98 4.62 0.63
N ASN A 42 22.03 5.78 0.00
CA ASN A 42 22.86 6.90 0.45
C ASN A 42 22.00 7.87 1.28
N PHE A 43 22.10 7.79 2.59
CA PHE A 43 21.37 8.65 3.51
C PHE A 43 21.96 10.07 3.64
N GLU A 44 23.07 10.38 2.99
CA GLU A 44 23.61 11.75 2.92
C GLU A 44 22.82 12.58 1.89
N GLU A 45 22.42 11.94 0.82
CA GLU A 45 21.58 12.50 -0.24
C GLU A 45 20.09 12.53 0.16
N ASP A 46 19.28 13.21 -0.65
CA ASP A 46 17.84 13.16 -0.47
C ASP A 46 17.22 11.84 -1.02
N VAL A 47 15.95 11.62 -0.75
CA VAL A 47 15.25 10.41 -1.21
C VAL A 47 15.09 10.39 -2.73
N PHE A 48 15.01 11.55 -3.39
CA PHE A 48 14.80 11.65 -4.84
C PHE A 48 16.05 11.33 -5.64
N GLU A 49 17.24 11.70 -5.11
CA GLU A 49 18.53 11.29 -5.68
C GLU A 49 18.69 9.78 -5.63
N ASN A 50 18.31 9.16 -4.50
CA ASN A 50 18.31 7.70 -4.36
C ASN A 50 17.28 7.03 -5.30
N ILE A 51 16.09 7.62 -5.49
CA ILE A 51 15.09 7.15 -6.45
C ILE A 51 15.67 7.17 -7.86
N GLU A 52 16.30 8.25 -8.28
CA GLU A 52 16.92 8.34 -9.61
C GLU A 52 17.96 7.26 -9.81
N TYR A 53 18.93 7.22 -8.90
CA TYR A 53 20.10 6.36 -9.04
C TYR A 53 19.75 4.87 -8.92
N LEU A 54 18.97 4.50 -7.89
CA LEU A 54 18.69 3.10 -7.60
C LEU A 54 17.48 2.57 -8.37
N LEU A 55 16.47 3.40 -8.64
CA LEU A 55 15.22 2.91 -9.19
C LEU A 55 15.03 3.25 -10.66
N LEU A 56 15.21 4.53 -11.06
CA LEU A 56 14.98 4.93 -12.45
C LEU A 56 16.04 4.37 -13.37
N LYS A 57 17.33 4.51 -13.02
CA LYS A 57 18.44 3.98 -13.83
C LYS A 57 18.49 2.45 -13.89
N ASN A 58 17.90 1.77 -12.91
CA ASN A 58 17.84 0.30 -12.85
C ASN A 58 16.44 -0.26 -13.13
N TYR A 59 15.56 0.54 -13.77
CA TYR A 59 14.14 0.20 -13.94
C TYR A 59 13.89 -1.18 -14.56
N LEU A 60 14.59 -1.54 -15.62
CA LEU A 60 14.40 -2.83 -16.31
C LEU A 60 14.72 -4.00 -15.38
N HIS A 61 15.82 -3.93 -14.64
CA HIS A 61 16.20 -4.95 -13.68
C HIS A 61 15.12 -5.11 -12.57
N ILE A 62 14.63 -4.00 -12.05
CA ILE A 62 13.58 -4.01 -11.04
C ILE A 62 12.25 -4.55 -11.60
N LYS A 63 11.89 -4.17 -12.82
CA LYS A 63 10.70 -4.68 -13.50
C LYS A 63 10.76 -6.19 -13.65
N ASP A 64 11.89 -6.72 -14.12
CA ASP A 64 12.09 -8.16 -14.31
C ASP A 64 12.05 -8.95 -13.00
N TYR A 65 12.43 -8.31 -11.90
CA TYR A 65 12.32 -8.89 -10.58
C TYR A 65 10.89 -9.27 -10.18
N PHE A 66 9.89 -8.49 -10.61
CA PHE A 66 8.48 -8.79 -10.29
C PHE A 66 7.92 -10.00 -11.02
N LYS A 67 8.42 -10.32 -12.21
CA LYS A 67 7.97 -11.46 -13.05
C LYS A 67 6.45 -11.53 -13.21
N LEU A 68 5.81 -10.38 -13.42
CA LEU A 68 4.37 -10.25 -13.56
C LEU A 68 3.97 -10.05 -15.02
N ASP A 69 2.83 -10.62 -15.39
CA ASP A 69 2.23 -10.31 -16.68
C ASP A 69 1.66 -8.87 -16.71
N GLU A 70 1.34 -8.37 -17.89
CA GLU A 70 0.82 -7.01 -18.06
C GLU A 70 -0.52 -6.79 -17.35
N THR A 71 -1.35 -7.85 -17.22
CA THR A 71 -2.63 -7.74 -16.52
C THR A 71 -2.43 -7.56 -15.02
N ALA A 72 -1.53 -8.33 -14.42
CA ALA A 72 -1.20 -8.21 -13.01
C ALA A 72 -0.52 -6.87 -12.71
N SER A 73 0.41 -6.44 -13.56
CA SER A 73 1.08 -5.14 -13.47
C SER A 73 0.07 -3.98 -13.57
N TYR A 74 -0.87 -4.05 -14.51
CA TYR A 74 -1.92 -3.06 -14.65
C TYR A 74 -2.88 -3.04 -13.44
N ALA A 75 -3.28 -4.21 -12.95
CA ALA A 75 -4.10 -4.33 -11.74
C ALA A 75 -3.42 -3.69 -10.53
N LEU A 76 -2.12 -3.93 -10.32
CA LEU A 76 -1.34 -3.31 -9.24
C LEU A 76 -1.25 -1.79 -9.42
N SER A 77 -1.05 -1.28 -10.64
CA SER A 77 -1.04 0.17 -10.88
C SER A 77 -2.39 0.85 -10.60
N LEU A 78 -3.50 0.14 -10.79
CA LEU A 78 -4.82 0.63 -10.38
C LEU A 78 -5.00 0.62 -8.85
N LEU A 79 -4.52 -0.43 -8.18
CA LEU A 79 -4.61 -0.58 -6.73
C LEU A 79 -3.67 0.35 -5.96
N ALA A 80 -2.50 0.66 -6.52
CA ALA A 80 -1.53 1.55 -5.89
C ALA A 80 -2.08 2.96 -5.67
N LYS A 81 -3.01 3.40 -6.54
CA LYS A 81 -3.76 4.65 -6.42
C LYS A 81 -4.85 4.53 -5.35
N ASN A 82 -5.43 5.60 -4.94
CA ASN A 82 -6.23 5.78 -3.71
C ASN A 82 -7.43 4.83 -3.49
N ASN A 83 -7.93 4.15 -4.52
CA ASN A 83 -9.07 3.26 -4.33
C ASN A 83 -8.63 1.80 -4.19
N ARG A 84 -8.32 1.38 -2.99
CA ARG A 84 -7.88 0.02 -2.61
C ARG A 84 -8.97 -1.05 -2.70
N LYS A 85 -10.13 -0.76 -3.32
CA LYS A 85 -11.27 -1.68 -3.41
C LYS A 85 -11.21 -2.51 -4.69
N ARG A 86 -11.60 -3.78 -4.60
CA ARG A 86 -11.69 -4.70 -5.74
C ARG A 86 -12.50 -4.13 -6.92
N PHE A 87 -13.49 -3.29 -6.65
CA PHE A 87 -14.30 -2.66 -7.68
C PHE A 87 -13.52 -1.78 -8.65
N SER A 88 -12.43 -1.16 -8.20
CA SER A 88 -11.57 -0.34 -9.07
C SER A 88 -10.95 -1.15 -10.21
N ILE A 89 -10.62 -2.41 -9.94
CA ILE A 89 -10.06 -3.32 -10.94
C ILE A 89 -11.15 -3.82 -11.90
N ASN A 90 -12.31 -4.24 -11.38
CA ASN A 90 -13.39 -4.79 -12.18
C ASN A 90 -13.97 -3.81 -13.22
N ARG A 91 -13.78 -2.49 -13.02
CA ARG A 91 -14.15 -1.46 -13.99
C ARG A 91 -13.24 -1.37 -15.20
N LYS A 92 -12.02 -1.89 -15.09
CA LYS A 92 -10.96 -1.75 -16.10
C LYS A 92 -10.49 -3.08 -16.67
N ILE A 93 -10.68 -4.17 -15.93
CA ILE A 93 -10.30 -5.53 -16.32
C ILE A 93 -11.54 -6.41 -16.25
N GLN A 94 -11.72 -7.28 -17.24
CA GLN A 94 -12.84 -8.25 -17.25
C GLN A 94 -12.92 -9.00 -15.92
N HIS A 95 -14.13 -9.19 -15.39
CA HIS A 95 -14.40 -9.67 -14.04
C HIS A 95 -13.66 -10.97 -13.66
N PHE A 96 -13.74 -12.02 -14.48
CA PHE A 96 -13.09 -13.30 -14.18
C PHE A 96 -11.56 -13.20 -14.22
N LYS A 97 -11.03 -12.41 -15.16
CA LYS A 97 -9.60 -12.14 -15.27
C LYS A 97 -9.11 -11.33 -14.06
N ALA A 98 -9.85 -10.32 -13.63
CA ALA A 98 -9.55 -9.55 -12.43
C ALA A 98 -9.55 -10.44 -11.17
N LEU A 99 -10.52 -11.35 -11.05
CA LEU A 99 -10.61 -12.27 -9.92
C LEU A 99 -9.44 -13.24 -9.85
N SER A 100 -9.06 -13.86 -10.99
CA SER A 100 -7.92 -14.77 -11.06
C SER A 100 -6.61 -14.05 -10.77
N THR A 101 -6.43 -12.84 -11.31
CA THR A 101 -5.27 -11.98 -11.05
C THR A 101 -5.14 -11.64 -9.57
N LEU A 102 -6.24 -11.20 -8.92
CA LEU A 102 -6.20 -10.91 -7.48
C LEU A 102 -5.86 -12.13 -6.64
N LYS A 103 -6.44 -13.30 -6.95
CA LYS A 103 -6.09 -14.55 -6.27
C LYS A 103 -4.61 -14.90 -6.43
N TYR A 104 -4.07 -14.72 -7.62
CA TYR A 104 -2.64 -14.90 -7.88
C TYR A 104 -1.78 -13.97 -7.04
N LEU A 105 -2.07 -12.66 -7.06
CA LEU A 105 -1.31 -11.65 -6.31
C LEU A 105 -1.36 -11.86 -4.78
N LEU A 106 -2.51 -12.31 -4.26
CA LEU A 106 -2.67 -12.68 -2.85
C LEU A 106 -1.82 -13.92 -2.49
N ARG A 107 -1.85 -14.97 -3.33
CA ARG A 107 -1.02 -16.18 -3.13
C ARG A 107 0.47 -15.89 -3.23
N ALA A 108 0.83 -14.97 -4.12
CA ALA A 108 2.20 -14.49 -4.28
C ALA A 108 2.69 -13.60 -3.12
N GLY A 109 1.79 -13.21 -2.21
CA GLY A 109 2.12 -12.33 -1.08
C GLY A 109 2.48 -10.90 -1.48
N ILE A 110 2.10 -10.46 -2.68
CA ILE A 110 2.35 -9.10 -3.18
C ILE A 110 1.34 -8.13 -2.58
N ILE A 111 0.12 -8.60 -2.37
CA ILE A 111 -0.97 -7.85 -1.75
C ILE A 111 -1.57 -8.66 -0.59
N LYS A 112 -2.27 -7.96 0.30
CA LYS A 112 -3.01 -8.52 1.45
C LYS A 112 -4.44 -7.99 1.44
N LEU A 113 -5.36 -8.68 2.12
CA LEU A 113 -6.71 -8.19 2.38
C LEU A 113 -6.79 -7.59 3.78
N GLU A 114 -7.38 -6.43 3.87
CA GLU A 114 -7.82 -5.81 5.11
C GLU A 114 -9.35 -5.96 5.16
N HIS A 115 -9.83 -6.73 6.14
CA HIS A 115 -11.25 -7.03 6.27
C HIS A 115 -11.97 -5.94 7.08
N SER A 116 -13.14 -5.52 6.61
CA SER A 116 -13.96 -4.60 7.40
C SER A 116 -14.37 -5.22 8.74
N LYS A 117 -14.31 -4.42 9.78
CA LYS A 117 -14.81 -4.77 11.13
C LYS A 117 -16.30 -4.49 11.31
N GLU A 118 -16.99 -4.00 10.27
CA GLU A 118 -18.45 -3.85 10.35
C GLU A 118 -19.11 -5.21 10.60
N ALA A 119 -19.94 -5.25 11.64
CA ALA A 119 -20.68 -6.47 11.96
C ALA A 119 -21.65 -6.81 10.83
N LYS A 120 -21.51 -8.01 10.28
CA LYS A 120 -22.45 -8.52 9.27
C LYS A 120 -23.83 -8.65 9.92
N ARG A 121 -24.83 -7.99 9.34
CA ARG A 121 -26.21 -8.13 9.81
C ARG A 121 -26.68 -9.56 9.63
N ILE A 122 -27.01 -10.20 10.73
CA ILE A 122 -27.64 -11.53 10.73
C ILE A 122 -29.05 -11.34 10.17
N LYS A 123 -29.40 -12.11 9.17
CA LYS A 123 -30.68 -12.10 8.50
C LYS A 123 -31.33 -13.48 8.61
N ASP A 124 -32.53 -13.55 9.17
CA ASP A 124 -33.33 -14.76 9.10
C ASP A 124 -33.68 -15.09 7.66
N LYS A 125 -33.74 -16.39 7.30
CA LYS A 125 -33.97 -16.83 5.91
C LYS A 125 -35.25 -16.24 5.26
N ARG A 126 -36.23 -15.86 6.06
CA ARG A 126 -37.53 -15.29 5.61
C ARG A 126 -37.60 -13.77 5.76
N GLN A 127 -36.63 -13.11 6.37
CA GLN A 127 -36.72 -11.69 6.65
C GLN A 127 -36.43 -10.84 5.39
N LYS A 128 -37.38 -10.00 4.99
CA LYS A 128 -37.20 -8.99 3.94
C LYS A 128 -36.57 -7.73 4.56
N LEU A 129 -35.29 -7.52 4.35
CA LEU A 129 -34.63 -6.28 4.76
C LEU A 129 -35.21 -5.07 3.99
N LYS A 130 -35.32 -3.92 4.66
CA LYS A 130 -35.68 -2.64 4.01
C LYS A 130 -34.72 -2.34 2.85
N LYS A 131 -35.22 -1.70 1.77
CA LYS A 131 -34.44 -1.44 0.53
C LYS A 131 -33.06 -0.82 0.78
N LYS A 132 -32.96 0.11 1.75
CA LYS A 132 -31.69 0.74 2.18
C LYS A 132 -30.66 -0.25 2.72
N LEU A 133 -31.09 -1.42 3.18
CA LEU A 133 -30.26 -2.43 3.83
C LEU A 133 -29.95 -3.63 2.91
N ARG A 134 -30.60 -3.74 1.73
CA ARG A 134 -30.47 -4.91 0.86
C ARG A 134 -29.26 -4.91 -0.06
N SER A 135 -28.79 -3.74 -0.47
CA SER A 135 -27.82 -3.58 -1.58
C SER A 135 -26.40 -3.24 -1.12
N TYR A 136 -26.15 -3.30 0.20
CA TYR A 136 -24.85 -2.96 0.73
C TYR A 136 -23.96 -4.20 0.88
N VAL A 137 -22.92 -4.24 0.10
CA VAL A 137 -21.84 -5.23 0.23
C VAL A 137 -20.61 -4.50 0.71
N ILE A 138 -20.19 -4.81 1.94
CA ILE A 138 -18.91 -4.34 2.48
C ILE A 138 -17.81 -5.03 1.68
N GLN A 139 -16.93 -4.24 1.10
CA GLN A 139 -15.78 -4.77 0.38
C GLN A 139 -14.53 -4.69 1.24
N ASP A 140 -13.75 -5.76 1.23
CA ASP A 140 -12.40 -5.74 1.78
C ASP A 140 -11.54 -4.74 1.01
N LYS A 141 -10.65 -4.10 1.72
CA LYS A 141 -9.60 -3.27 1.11
C LYS A 141 -8.39 -4.14 0.76
N ILE A 142 -7.71 -3.75 -0.30
CA ILE A 142 -6.49 -4.40 -0.75
C ILE A 142 -5.33 -3.49 -0.40
N ILE A 143 -4.34 -4.03 0.30
CA ILE A 143 -3.12 -3.33 0.68
C ILE A 143 -1.91 -4.03 0.10
N PHE A 144 -0.87 -3.29 -0.20
CA PHE A 144 0.40 -3.85 -0.65
C PHE A 144 1.16 -4.49 0.51
N ALA A 145 1.95 -5.50 0.21
CA ALA A 145 2.75 -6.19 1.22
C ALA A 145 3.86 -5.30 1.79
N ASN A 146 4.38 -4.36 0.99
CA ASN A 146 5.40 -3.39 1.37
C ASN A 146 5.27 -2.09 0.57
N HIS A 147 5.91 -1.02 1.07
CA HIS A 147 5.85 0.31 0.46
C HIS A 147 6.59 0.36 -0.88
N PHE A 148 7.73 -0.31 -1.02
CA PHE A 148 8.47 -0.35 -2.27
C PHE A 148 7.64 -0.88 -3.43
N THR A 149 6.92 -1.98 -3.23
CA THR A 149 6.03 -2.53 -4.26
C THR A 149 4.93 -1.53 -4.62
N ARG A 150 4.33 -0.86 -3.62
CA ARG A 150 3.33 0.18 -3.88
C ARG A 150 3.93 1.36 -4.63
N PHE A 151 5.14 1.83 -4.25
CA PHE A 151 5.85 2.92 -4.92
C PHE A 151 6.10 2.60 -6.40
N PHE A 152 6.60 1.41 -6.68
CA PHE A 152 6.88 0.97 -8.05
C PHE A 152 5.62 1.03 -8.94
N PHE A 153 4.48 0.50 -8.46
CA PHE A 153 3.24 0.48 -9.25
C PHE A 153 2.47 1.80 -9.20
N TYR A 154 2.77 2.68 -8.25
CA TYR A 154 2.18 4.02 -8.19
C TYR A 154 2.88 4.99 -9.15
N PHE A 155 4.20 4.99 -9.17
CA PHE A 155 5.01 5.98 -9.88
C PHE A 155 5.79 5.42 -11.06
N LEU A 156 6.49 4.30 -10.90
CA LEU A 156 7.46 3.86 -11.91
C LEU A 156 6.77 3.15 -13.08
N LYS A 157 5.97 2.12 -12.82
CA LYS A 157 5.29 1.37 -13.90
C LYS A 157 4.39 2.25 -14.77
N PRO A 158 3.58 3.20 -14.26
CA PRO A 158 2.80 4.08 -15.11
C PRO A 158 3.63 5.02 -15.99
N ASN A 159 4.85 5.35 -15.57
CA ASN A 159 5.77 6.25 -16.28
C ASN A 159 6.89 5.50 -17.03
N GLU A 160 6.72 4.21 -17.25
CA GLU A 160 7.70 3.33 -17.92
C GLU A 160 8.24 3.93 -19.22
N LYS A 161 7.39 4.51 -20.06
CA LYS A 161 7.80 5.11 -21.34
C LYS A 161 8.80 6.24 -21.16
N LEU A 162 8.57 7.12 -20.18
CA LEU A 162 9.48 8.22 -19.88
C LEU A 162 10.81 7.71 -19.31
N ILE A 163 10.75 6.71 -18.44
CA ILE A 163 11.95 6.10 -17.84
C ILE A 163 12.82 5.45 -18.92
N LEU A 164 12.22 4.70 -19.85
CA LEU A 164 12.93 4.05 -20.96
C LEU A 164 13.52 5.05 -21.99
N GLN A 165 13.01 6.30 -22.00
CA GLN A 165 13.55 7.41 -22.77
C GLN A 165 14.61 8.22 -22.00
N ASN A 166 15.01 7.78 -20.79
CA ASN A 166 15.93 8.48 -19.89
C ASN A 166 15.45 9.89 -19.47
N ARG A 167 14.12 10.15 -19.50
CA ARG A 167 13.51 11.42 -19.08
C ARG A 167 13.29 11.41 -17.57
N TYR A 168 14.36 11.21 -16.80
CA TYR A 168 14.29 10.98 -15.36
C TYR A 168 13.83 12.22 -14.59
N GLU A 169 14.26 13.41 -14.99
CA GLU A 169 13.84 14.66 -14.34
C GLU A 169 12.32 14.87 -14.40
N GLU A 170 11.70 14.52 -15.54
CA GLU A 170 10.24 14.63 -15.66
C GLU A 170 9.53 13.65 -14.73
N VAL A 171 10.04 12.41 -14.65
CA VAL A 171 9.49 11.41 -13.75
C VAL A 171 9.66 11.83 -12.28
N LEU A 172 10.82 12.38 -11.92
CA LEU A 172 11.07 12.92 -10.58
C LEU A 172 10.14 14.10 -10.26
N GLY A 173 9.89 14.97 -11.23
CA GLY A 173 8.91 16.06 -11.10
C GLY A 173 7.52 15.54 -10.77
N LEU A 174 7.04 14.50 -11.49
CA LEU A 174 5.75 13.84 -11.23
C LEU A 174 5.71 13.15 -9.86
N ILE A 175 6.84 12.59 -9.42
CA ILE A 175 6.95 11.97 -8.10
C ILE A 175 6.84 13.06 -7.03
N LYS A 176 7.65 14.13 -7.12
CA LYS A 176 7.67 15.23 -6.15
C LYS A 176 6.29 15.87 -5.99
N GLU A 177 5.59 16.13 -7.10
CA GLU A 177 4.23 16.70 -7.08
C GLU A 177 3.23 15.88 -6.24
N LYS A 178 3.36 14.55 -6.22
CA LYS A 178 2.39 13.64 -5.57
C LYS A 178 2.95 12.90 -4.37
N PHE A 179 4.18 13.23 -3.95
CA PHE A 179 4.89 12.46 -2.94
C PHE A 179 4.22 12.53 -1.57
N GLU A 180 3.83 13.71 -1.14
CA GLU A 180 3.11 13.93 0.12
C GLU A 180 1.78 13.16 0.14
N LEU A 181 0.99 13.24 -0.94
CA LEU A 181 -0.25 12.47 -1.07
C LEU A 181 -0.01 10.95 -1.05
N TYR A 182 1.10 10.50 -1.63
CA TYR A 182 1.51 9.10 -1.57
C TYR A 182 1.89 8.69 -0.14
N GLN A 183 2.64 9.53 0.56
CA GLN A 183 3.12 9.29 1.92
C GLN A 183 2.00 9.28 2.96
N SER A 184 0.90 10.01 2.76
CA SER A 184 -0.22 10.03 3.70
C SER A 184 -0.73 8.64 4.05
N PHE A 185 -0.80 7.73 3.09
CA PHE A 185 -1.17 6.33 3.34
C PHE A 185 -0.07 5.54 4.09
N CYS A 186 1.19 5.81 3.80
CA CYS A 186 2.29 5.17 4.52
C CYS A 186 2.29 5.63 5.99
N PHE A 187 1.99 6.90 6.22
CA PHE A 187 1.86 7.48 7.56
C PHE A 187 0.68 6.91 8.34
N GLU A 188 -0.47 6.68 7.67
CA GLU A 188 -1.61 5.95 8.26
C GLU A 188 -1.19 4.56 8.76
N GLN A 189 -0.44 3.81 7.95
CA GLN A 189 0.04 2.48 8.36
C GLN A 189 1.04 2.54 9.51
N LEU A 190 1.97 3.49 9.46
CA LEU A 190 2.94 3.71 10.54
C LEU A 190 2.25 4.10 11.85
N SER A 191 1.21 4.92 11.77
CA SER A 191 0.41 5.31 12.94
C SER A 191 -0.28 4.11 13.59
N ARG A 192 -0.72 3.11 12.80
CA ARG A 192 -1.28 1.86 13.33
C ARG A 192 -0.22 1.05 14.07
N GLU A 193 0.97 0.88 13.49
CA GLU A 193 2.08 0.18 14.14
C GLU A 193 2.48 0.86 15.46
N LEU A 194 2.49 2.19 15.49
CA LEU A 194 2.79 2.96 16.70
C LEU A 194 1.76 2.71 17.80
N LEU A 195 0.46 2.71 17.45
CA LEU A 195 -0.61 2.48 18.41
C LEU A 195 -0.60 1.03 18.92
N GLU A 196 -0.38 0.05 18.04
CA GLU A 196 -0.22 -1.35 18.45
C GLU A 196 0.91 -1.51 19.47
N LYS A 197 2.04 -0.87 19.22
CA LYS A 197 3.18 -0.90 20.14
C LYS A 197 2.89 -0.17 21.44
N LYS A 198 2.28 1.03 21.37
CA LYS A 198 2.00 1.86 22.54
C LYS A 198 1.02 1.20 23.50
N PHE A 199 -0.04 0.60 22.97
CA PHE A 199 -1.10 -0.03 23.75
C PHE A 199 -0.91 -1.54 23.94
N GLN A 200 0.17 -2.12 23.39
CA GLN A 200 0.48 -3.56 23.42
C GLN A 200 -0.66 -4.43 22.87
N VAL A 201 -1.31 -3.94 21.83
CA VAL A 201 -2.41 -4.61 21.12
C VAL A 201 -1.99 -5.01 19.71
N SER A 202 -2.80 -5.78 19.02
CA SER A 202 -2.60 -6.16 17.62
C SER A 202 -3.91 -6.06 16.84
N GLY A 203 -3.80 -5.70 15.56
CA GLY A 203 -4.96 -5.63 14.66
C GLY A 203 -5.63 -4.26 14.64
N VAL A 204 -4.87 -3.18 14.93
CA VAL A 204 -5.28 -1.81 14.61
C VAL A 204 -5.39 -1.69 13.10
N GLN A 205 -6.54 -1.26 12.61
CA GLN A 205 -6.80 -1.15 11.19
C GLN A 205 -7.78 -0.01 10.88
N SER A 206 -8.07 0.26 9.61
CA SER A 206 -9.18 1.15 9.30
C SER A 206 -10.53 0.47 9.58
N TYR A 207 -11.51 1.28 9.96
CA TYR A 207 -12.90 0.89 9.96
C TYR A 207 -13.61 1.57 8.79
N TRP A 208 -14.47 0.84 8.11
CA TRP A 208 -15.34 1.43 7.09
C TRP A 208 -16.67 0.70 7.00
N ASP A 209 -17.67 1.47 6.82
CA ASP A 209 -19.01 1.02 6.48
C ASP A 209 -19.53 1.77 5.24
N LYS A 210 -20.85 1.84 5.06
CA LYS A 210 -21.47 2.55 3.95
C LYS A 210 -21.30 4.07 4.01
N ASN A 211 -21.20 4.65 5.21
CA ASN A 211 -21.34 6.07 5.47
C ASN A 211 -20.08 6.68 6.11
N LEU A 212 -19.25 5.86 6.71
CA LEU A 212 -18.10 6.28 7.52
C LEU A 212 -16.86 5.49 7.14
N GLU A 213 -15.72 6.16 7.13
CA GLU A 213 -14.39 5.57 7.08
C GLU A 213 -13.54 6.23 8.17
N LEU A 214 -12.86 5.41 8.99
CA LEU A 214 -11.92 5.84 10.02
C LEU A 214 -10.55 5.24 9.73
N ASP A 215 -9.50 6.01 9.86
CA ASP A 215 -8.14 5.56 9.57
C ASP A 215 -7.62 4.59 10.62
N LEU A 216 -8.00 4.85 11.87
CA LEU A 216 -7.57 4.09 13.05
C LEU A 216 -8.79 3.58 13.80
N TYR A 217 -8.86 2.28 13.97
CA TYR A 217 -9.90 1.60 14.73
C TYR A 217 -9.33 0.38 15.44
N TYR A 218 -9.60 0.30 16.71
CA TYR A 218 -9.35 -0.89 17.52
C TYR A 218 -10.45 -1.06 18.57
N LYS A 219 -10.84 -2.29 18.81
CA LYS A 219 -11.79 -2.64 19.89
C LYS A 219 -11.57 -4.08 20.30
N ASP A 220 -11.38 -4.28 21.58
CA ASP A 220 -11.51 -5.54 22.31
C ASP A 220 -12.41 -5.37 23.55
N ASP A 221 -12.31 -6.27 24.52
CA ASP A 221 -13.13 -6.23 25.75
C ASP A 221 -12.62 -5.21 26.76
N GLU A 222 -11.35 -4.78 26.70
CA GLU A 222 -10.71 -3.89 27.66
C GLU A 222 -10.49 -2.49 27.10
N ILE A 223 -10.08 -2.40 25.82
CA ILE A 223 -9.66 -1.15 25.20
C ILE A 223 -10.41 -0.93 23.88
N SER A 224 -10.84 0.29 23.66
CA SER A 224 -11.32 0.71 22.35
C SER A 224 -10.86 2.11 22.03
N PHE A 225 -10.44 2.34 20.77
CA PHE A 225 -10.12 3.67 20.27
C PHE A 225 -10.44 3.82 18.80
N ILE A 226 -10.68 5.04 18.42
CA ILE A 226 -10.85 5.49 17.02
C ILE A 226 -10.01 6.75 16.81
N GLY A 227 -9.62 6.98 15.57
CA GLY A 227 -8.84 8.18 15.22
C GLY A 227 -8.76 8.42 13.72
N GLU A 228 -8.40 9.64 13.41
CA GLU A 228 -8.06 10.11 12.07
C GLU A 228 -6.57 10.43 12.02
N VAL A 229 -5.94 10.21 10.88
CA VAL A 229 -4.54 10.50 10.65
C VAL A 229 -4.42 11.65 9.67
N LYS A 230 -3.68 12.68 10.04
CA LYS A 230 -3.37 13.82 9.18
C LYS A 230 -1.86 13.92 9.02
N PHE A 231 -1.44 13.93 7.77
CA PHE A 231 -0.04 14.07 7.35
C PHE A 231 0.17 15.47 6.78
#